data_f0d2f638151aa2314eeffacd5315f054
#
_entry.id   f0d2f638151aa2314eeffacd5315f054
#
_cell.length_a   1.000
_cell.length_b   1.000
_cell.length_c   1.000
_cell.angle_alpha   90.00
_cell.angle_beta   90.00
_cell.angle_gamma   90.00
#
_symmetry.space_group_name_H-M   'P 1'
#
loop_
_entity.id
_entity.type
_entity.pdbx_description
1 polymer ?
#
loop_
_entity_poly.entity_id
_entity_poly.type
_entity_poly.pdbx_seq_one_letter_code
_entity_poly.pdbx_strand_id
1 'polypeptide(L)'
;MSILKHTPPDVLSKILNIAIATSDLDNIKLPSGKEIRSQIHILIHGRIGSGKSGILSDVEKVTKKRKIFGLTRATLVGTVDKTTASFQIPMVWDAVNSCLLIDEFHVDVKGQTRDMLNFLLPLVETDPGYRKPSGFKCNDFKERRKGGLYCIVKKNVIECKTRFVFIANTMMDLKQTKIYELKALMTRCVLIPFNPLRSELIDILNGKTPYKYKKIIPKKNKITKKVQEKLLKLIENGYVPNENYLRVFGDLCRFYHVVGWDERLFTTVISLCT
;
A
#
# COMPACT_ATOMS: atom_id res chain seq x y z
N MET A 1 -21.71 19.70 -10.62
CA MET A 1 -20.26 19.61 -10.27
C MET A 1 -20.12 18.60 -9.14
N SER A 2 -19.52 17.43 -9.36
CA SER A 2 -19.23 16.52 -8.28
C SER A 2 -18.17 17.17 -7.40
N ILE A 3 -18.49 17.42 -6.13
CA ILE A 3 -17.53 17.86 -5.12
C ILE A 3 -16.45 16.79 -5.07
N LEU A 4 -15.23 17.13 -5.49
CA LEU A 4 -14.10 16.20 -5.40
C LEU A 4 -13.92 15.85 -3.92
N LYS A 5 -14.10 14.59 -3.59
CA LYS A 5 -13.89 14.11 -2.22
C LYS A 5 -12.50 14.54 -1.74
N HIS A 6 -12.42 14.94 -0.50
CA HIS A 6 -11.16 15.28 0.17
C HIS A 6 -11.11 14.56 1.52
N THR A 7 -9.95 14.01 1.83
CA THR A 7 -9.70 13.40 3.13
C THR A 7 -9.02 14.43 4.04
N PRO A 8 -9.64 14.77 5.17
CA PRO A 8 -9.07 15.72 6.12
C PRO A 8 -7.67 15.29 6.60
N PRO A 9 -6.75 16.23 6.86
CA PRO A 9 -5.35 15.91 7.21
C PRO A 9 -5.20 15.05 8.48
N ASP A 10 -6.07 15.20 9.46
CA ASP A 10 -6.07 14.39 10.68
C ASP A 10 -6.45 12.93 10.40
N VAL A 11 -7.45 12.71 9.55
CA VAL A 11 -7.90 11.38 9.12
C VAL A 11 -6.82 10.72 8.25
N LEU A 12 -6.25 11.47 7.29
CA LEU A 12 -5.14 11.02 6.46
C LEU A 12 -3.98 10.57 7.34
N SER A 13 -3.56 11.40 8.29
CA SER A 13 -2.46 11.09 9.21
C SER A 13 -2.75 9.82 10.03
N LYS A 14 -3.97 9.66 10.50
CA LYS A 14 -4.39 8.46 11.25
C LYS A 14 -4.30 7.20 10.40
N ILE A 15 -4.82 7.23 9.18
CA ILE A 15 -4.78 6.10 8.24
C ILE A 15 -3.33 5.74 7.89
N LEU A 16 -2.49 6.72 7.56
CA LEU A 16 -1.08 6.50 7.24
C LEU A 16 -0.31 5.91 8.42
N ASN A 17 -0.50 6.43 9.64
CA ASN A 17 0.15 5.90 10.83
C ASN A 17 -0.26 4.46 11.13
N ILE A 18 -1.54 4.10 10.93
CA ILE A 18 -2.02 2.73 11.07
C ILE A 18 -1.40 1.84 9.99
N ALA A 19 -1.36 2.28 8.74
CA ALA A 19 -0.76 1.52 7.65
C ALA A 19 0.71 1.23 7.91
N ILE A 20 1.50 2.23 8.30
CA ILE A 20 2.92 2.05 8.68
C ILE A 20 3.06 1.02 9.79
N ALA A 21 2.18 1.05 10.80
CA ALA A 21 2.21 0.09 11.91
C ALA A 21 1.87 -1.35 11.49
N THR A 22 1.33 -1.57 10.29
CA THR A 22 1.05 -2.92 9.77
C THR A 22 2.21 -3.54 9.01
N SER A 23 3.29 -2.80 8.76
CA SER A 23 4.38 -3.22 7.87
C SER A 23 5.07 -4.53 8.27
N ASP A 24 5.09 -4.87 9.55
CA ASP A 24 5.73 -6.05 10.11
C ASP A 24 4.75 -7.09 10.69
N LEU A 25 3.44 -6.88 10.54
CA LEU A 25 2.44 -7.76 11.12
C LEU A 25 2.20 -9.04 10.31
N ASP A 26 1.95 -10.13 11.04
CA ASP A 26 1.51 -11.40 10.46
C ASP A 26 0.09 -11.32 9.91
N ASN A 27 -0.27 -12.28 9.04
CA ASN A 27 -1.61 -12.37 8.50
C ASN A 27 -2.67 -12.50 9.60
N ILE A 28 -3.85 -11.98 9.31
CA ILE A 28 -5.01 -12.01 10.21
C ILE A 28 -5.80 -13.28 9.92
N LYS A 29 -6.03 -14.10 10.95
CA LYS A 29 -6.90 -15.27 10.86
C LYS A 29 -8.36 -14.89 11.12
N LEU A 30 -9.22 -15.23 10.15
CA LEU A 30 -10.67 -15.09 10.28
C LEU A 30 -11.28 -16.27 11.06
N PRO A 31 -12.50 -16.14 11.61
CA PRO A 31 -13.21 -17.25 12.27
C PRO A 31 -13.43 -18.48 11.36
N SER A 32 -13.48 -18.29 10.04
CA SER A 32 -13.57 -19.35 9.05
C SER A 32 -12.28 -20.14 8.83
N GLY A 33 -11.17 -19.76 9.47
CA GLY A 33 -9.85 -20.31 9.23
C GLY A 33 -9.11 -19.67 8.02
N LYS A 34 -9.79 -18.87 7.21
CA LYS A 34 -9.12 -18.13 6.14
C LYS A 34 -8.17 -17.07 6.71
N GLU A 35 -7.08 -16.83 5.99
CA GLU A 35 -6.16 -15.76 6.31
C GLU A 35 -6.30 -14.60 5.33
N ILE A 36 -6.17 -13.38 5.86
CA ILE A 36 -6.02 -12.17 5.07
C ILE A 36 -4.73 -11.47 5.48
N ARG A 37 -4.08 -10.80 4.54
CA ARG A 37 -2.88 -10.01 4.86
C ARG A 37 -3.24 -8.93 5.89
N SER A 38 -2.30 -8.59 6.76
CA SER A 38 -2.45 -7.49 7.73
C SER A 38 -2.06 -6.14 7.16
N GLN A 39 -1.19 -6.10 6.12
CA GLN A 39 -0.66 -4.88 5.54
C GLN A 39 -1.76 -4.05 4.87
N ILE A 40 -1.78 -2.76 5.19
CA ILE A 40 -2.68 -1.77 4.58
C ILE A 40 -1.88 -1.00 3.54
N HIS A 41 -2.16 -1.25 2.27
CA HIS A 41 -1.58 -0.49 1.17
C HIS A 41 -2.41 0.75 0.89
N ILE A 42 -1.75 1.83 0.47
CA ILE A 42 -2.39 3.14 0.28
C ILE A 42 -2.07 3.70 -1.09
N LEU A 43 -3.08 4.22 -1.75
CA LEU A 43 -2.95 4.98 -2.97
C LEU A 43 -3.61 6.35 -2.79
N ILE A 44 -2.79 7.40 -2.72
CA ILE A 44 -3.23 8.78 -2.59
C ILE A 44 -3.44 9.35 -3.98
N HIS A 45 -4.63 9.87 -4.26
CA HIS A 45 -4.95 10.46 -5.55
C HIS A 45 -5.56 11.86 -5.39
N GLY A 46 -5.42 12.70 -6.41
CA GLY A 46 -5.95 14.06 -6.37
C GLY A 46 -5.28 14.96 -7.39
N ARG A 47 -5.69 16.23 -7.40
CA ARG A 47 -5.22 17.23 -8.37
C ARG A 47 -3.71 17.42 -8.33
N ILE A 48 -3.15 17.84 -9.46
CA ILE A 48 -1.77 18.33 -9.55
C ILE A 48 -1.62 19.52 -8.61
N GLY A 49 -0.46 19.63 -7.93
CA GLY A 49 -0.18 20.73 -7.02
C GLY A 49 -0.91 20.66 -5.67
N SER A 50 -1.61 19.57 -5.35
CA SER A 50 -2.32 19.43 -4.07
C SER A 50 -1.43 19.11 -2.85
N GLY A 51 -0.11 18.98 -3.01
CA GLY A 51 0.80 18.69 -1.90
C GLY A 51 1.02 17.22 -1.59
N LYS A 52 0.55 16.28 -2.42
CA LYS A 52 0.70 14.83 -2.21
C LYS A 52 2.15 14.37 -2.02
N SER A 53 3.08 14.90 -2.81
CA SER A 53 4.52 14.59 -2.70
C SER A 53 5.11 15.03 -1.35
N GLY A 54 4.58 16.10 -0.75
CA GLY A 54 4.92 16.53 0.60
C GLY A 54 4.56 15.48 1.65
N ILE A 55 3.37 14.87 1.53
CA ILE A 55 2.93 13.78 2.42
C ILE A 55 3.93 12.61 2.37
N LEU A 56 4.32 12.18 1.16
CA LEU A 56 5.30 11.09 1.03
C LEU A 56 6.67 11.48 1.61
N SER A 57 7.09 12.73 1.47
CA SER A 57 8.34 13.22 2.08
C SER A 57 8.28 13.20 3.62
N ASP A 58 7.13 13.51 4.20
CA ASP A 58 6.93 13.43 5.65
C ASP A 58 6.93 11.96 6.14
N VAL A 59 6.33 11.04 5.38
CA VAL A 59 6.40 9.60 5.64
C VAL A 59 7.83 9.09 5.51
N GLU A 60 8.58 9.55 4.50
CA GLU A 60 10.00 9.20 4.29
C GLU A 60 10.84 9.56 5.51
N LYS A 61 10.69 10.78 6.05
CA LYS A 61 11.40 11.24 7.25
C LYS A 61 11.18 10.32 8.45
N VAL A 62 9.94 9.82 8.60
CA VAL A 62 9.56 8.95 9.72
C VAL A 62 10.05 7.52 9.54
N THR A 63 9.86 6.97 8.34
CA THR A 63 10.19 5.57 8.05
C THR A 63 11.67 5.37 7.74
N LYS A 64 12.42 6.47 7.49
CA LYS A 64 13.81 6.45 7.03
C LYS A 64 14.00 5.65 5.74
N LYS A 65 12.96 5.52 4.92
CA LYS A 65 12.98 4.85 3.63
C LYS A 65 12.99 5.87 2.51
N ARG A 66 13.80 5.59 1.50
CA ARG A 66 13.91 6.48 0.35
C ARG A 66 12.64 6.45 -0.48
N LYS A 67 12.13 7.62 -0.77
CA LYS A 67 11.08 7.83 -1.76
C LYS A 67 11.65 7.66 -3.16
N ILE A 68 10.93 6.94 -4.03
CA ILE A 68 11.29 6.79 -5.44
C ILE A 68 10.30 7.54 -6.32
N PHE A 69 10.79 8.02 -7.46
CA PHE A 69 9.96 8.66 -8.49
C PHE A 69 9.61 7.64 -9.56
N GLY A 70 8.31 7.41 -9.74
CA GLY A 70 7.82 6.40 -10.65
C GLY A 70 8.17 4.98 -10.24
N LEU A 71 7.66 4.03 -10.98
CA LEU A 71 7.90 2.61 -10.75
C LEU A 71 8.28 1.95 -12.07
N THR A 72 9.36 1.20 -12.06
CA THR A 72 9.81 0.43 -13.21
C THR A 72 9.95 -1.05 -12.87
N ARG A 73 9.97 -1.91 -13.90
CA ARG A 73 10.27 -3.33 -13.70
C ARG A 73 11.62 -3.54 -12.98
N ALA A 74 12.62 -2.75 -13.33
CA ALA A 74 13.95 -2.82 -12.71
C ALA A 74 13.91 -2.54 -11.21
N THR A 75 13.13 -1.55 -10.78
CA THR A 75 12.98 -1.21 -9.36
C THR A 75 12.23 -2.27 -8.56
N LEU A 76 11.36 -3.04 -9.20
CA LEU A 76 10.60 -4.13 -8.55
C LEU A 76 11.35 -5.46 -8.52
N VAL A 77 12.01 -5.83 -9.63
CA VAL A 77 12.58 -7.17 -9.83
C VAL A 77 14.10 -7.17 -9.70
N GLY A 78 14.71 -5.99 -9.77
CA GLY A 78 16.15 -5.83 -9.89
C GLY A 78 16.65 -6.03 -11.31
N THR A 79 17.92 -5.77 -11.52
CA THR A 79 18.58 -5.92 -12.81
C THR A 79 19.91 -6.64 -12.64
N VAL A 80 20.31 -7.38 -13.70
CA VAL A 80 21.64 -7.96 -13.79
C VAL A 80 22.45 -7.11 -14.74
N ASP A 81 23.54 -6.54 -14.25
CA ASP A 81 24.55 -5.94 -15.09
C ASP A 81 25.37 -7.08 -15.73
N LYS A 82 25.22 -7.26 -17.04
CA LYS A 82 25.88 -8.32 -17.77
C LYS A 82 27.40 -8.11 -17.88
N THR A 83 27.85 -6.87 -17.77
CA THR A 83 29.26 -6.50 -17.90
C THR A 83 30.04 -6.86 -16.65
N THR A 84 29.46 -6.56 -15.49
CA THR A 84 30.09 -6.79 -14.19
C THR A 84 29.59 -8.08 -13.51
N ALA A 85 28.63 -8.78 -14.11
CA ALA A 85 27.90 -9.91 -13.53
C ALA A 85 27.30 -9.57 -12.16
N SER A 86 27.06 -8.29 -11.87
CA SER A 86 26.52 -7.83 -10.62
C SER A 86 24.99 -7.77 -10.65
N PHE A 87 24.36 -8.09 -9.52
CA PHE A 87 22.92 -8.01 -9.36
C PHE A 87 22.53 -6.74 -8.58
N GLN A 88 21.79 -5.85 -9.22
CA GLN A 88 21.16 -4.72 -8.55
C GLN A 88 19.93 -5.20 -7.79
N ILE A 89 19.99 -5.08 -6.45
CA ILE A 89 18.94 -5.50 -5.55
C ILE A 89 17.66 -4.69 -5.81
N PRO A 90 16.47 -5.34 -5.91
CA PRO A 90 15.21 -4.63 -6.05
C PRO A 90 14.96 -3.67 -4.88
N MET A 91 14.44 -2.49 -5.15
CA MET A 91 14.11 -1.52 -4.10
C MET A 91 13.03 -2.01 -3.14
N VAL A 92 12.18 -2.94 -3.56
CA VAL A 92 11.20 -3.58 -2.68
C VAL A 92 11.86 -4.27 -1.48
N TRP A 93 13.12 -4.70 -1.59
CA TRP A 93 13.84 -5.33 -0.48
C TRP A 93 14.29 -4.31 0.58
N ASP A 94 14.50 -3.07 0.19
CA ASP A 94 14.80 -1.99 1.15
C ASP A 94 13.56 -1.60 1.98
N ALA A 95 12.38 -1.97 1.50
CA ALA A 95 11.11 -1.68 2.17
C ALA A 95 10.67 -2.75 3.18
N VAL A 96 11.49 -3.79 3.42
CA VAL A 96 11.16 -4.88 4.33
C VAL A 96 10.83 -4.38 5.73
N ASN A 97 9.70 -4.83 6.26
CA ASN A 97 9.12 -4.41 7.54
C ASN A 97 8.99 -2.87 7.66
N SER A 98 8.73 -2.20 6.54
CA SER A 98 8.61 -0.75 6.45
C SER A 98 7.73 -0.36 5.25
N CYS A 99 7.98 0.78 4.63
CA CYS A 99 7.18 1.33 3.54
C CYS A 99 7.97 1.38 2.23
N LEU A 100 7.32 0.96 1.14
CA LEU A 100 7.73 1.29 -0.22
C LEU A 100 6.99 2.56 -0.63
N LEU A 101 7.72 3.67 -0.76
CA LEU A 101 7.17 4.98 -1.07
C LEU A 101 7.39 5.28 -2.55
N ILE A 102 6.31 5.56 -3.27
CA ILE A 102 6.38 5.85 -4.71
C ILE A 102 5.72 7.19 -4.98
N ASP A 103 6.52 8.18 -5.34
CA ASP A 103 6.03 9.46 -5.82
C ASP A 103 5.77 9.38 -7.33
N GLU A 104 4.76 10.11 -7.80
CA GLU A 104 4.37 10.12 -9.19
C GLU A 104 4.12 8.71 -9.78
N PHE A 105 3.27 7.94 -9.10
CA PHE A 105 2.83 6.66 -9.61
C PHE A 105 1.99 6.87 -10.88
N HIS A 106 2.67 6.86 -12.03
CA HIS A 106 2.03 6.98 -13.33
C HIS A 106 1.85 5.60 -13.95
N VAL A 107 0.68 5.40 -14.50
CA VAL A 107 0.37 4.23 -15.30
C VAL A 107 0.31 4.69 -16.75
N ASP A 108 1.40 4.54 -17.48
CA ASP A 108 1.43 4.82 -18.91
C ASP A 108 0.64 3.77 -19.69
N VAL A 109 -0.12 4.22 -20.69
CA VAL A 109 -0.98 3.36 -21.53
C VAL A 109 -0.15 2.46 -22.47
N LYS A 110 1.15 2.73 -22.62
CA LYS A 110 2.07 1.98 -23.48
C LYS A 110 2.66 0.77 -22.75
N GLY A 111 2.09 -0.41 -22.95
CA GLY A 111 2.61 -1.77 -22.61
C GLY A 111 3.54 -2.00 -21.41
N GLN A 112 4.55 -1.15 -21.20
CA GLN A 112 5.52 -1.26 -20.11
C GLN A 112 4.89 -1.19 -18.71
N THR A 113 3.84 -0.42 -18.57
CA THR A 113 3.10 -0.26 -17.32
C THR A 113 2.33 -1.50 -16.93
N ARG A 114 1.76 -2.20 -17.92
CA ARG A 114 1.02 -3.42 -17.69
C ARG A 114 1.93 -4.51 -17.12
N ASP A 115 3.12 -4.64 -17.69
CA ASP A 115 4.14 -5.57 -17.19
C ASP A 115 4.55 -5.22 -15.76
N MET A 116 4.75 -3.94 -15.47
CA MET A 116 5.10 -3.48 -14.12
C MET A 116 3.98 -3.80 -13.12
N LEU A 117 2.72 -3.53 -13.45
CA LEU A 117 1.58 -3.86 -12.58
C LEU A 117 1.48 -5.37 -12.35
N ASN A 118 1.73 -6.20 -13.34
CA ASN A 118 1.77 -7.65 -13.20
C ASN A 118 2.87 -8.13 -12.23
N PHE A 119 3.96 -7.37 -12.07
CA PHE A 119 4.96 -7.64 -11.03
C PHE A 119 4.56 -7.09 -9.66
N LEU A 120 3.91 -5.94 -9.62
CA LEU A 120 3.51 -5.31 -8.36
C LEU A 120 2.36 -6.04 -7.67
N LEU A 121 1.38 -6.54 -8.43
CA LEU A 121 0.19 -7.19 -7.87
C LEU A 121 0.52 -8.37 -6.94
N PRO A 122 1.39 -9.33 -7.30
CA PRO A 122 1.79 -10.39 -6.38
C PRO A 122 2.50 -9.87 -5.12
N LEU A 123 3.27 -8.79 -5.24
CA LEU A 123 4.00 -8.21 -4.10
C LEU A 123 3.09 -7.56 -3.06
N VAL A 124 1.92 -7.08 -3.46
CA VAL A 124 0.91 -6.52 -2.54
C VAL A 124 -0.12 -7.55 -2.09
N GLU A 125 0.04 -8.81 -2.46
CA GLU A 125 -0.76 -9.94 -1.99
C GLU A 125 -0.21 -10.58 -0.71
N THR A 126 -0.89 -11.61 -0.24
CA THR A 126 -0.58 -12.30 1.03
C THR A 126 0.74 -13.07 0.97
N ASP A 127 1.12 -13.57 -0.20
CA ASP A 127 2.32 -14.38 -0.40
C ASP A 127 3.08 -13.89 -1.65
N PRO A 128 3.90 -12.84 -1.50
CA PRO A 128 4.55 -12.21 -2.61
C PRO A 128 5.66 -13.09 -3.18
N GLY A 129 5.42 -13.61 -4.37
CA GLY A 129 6.42 -14.22 -5.21
C GLY A 129 6.64 -13.40 -6.48
N TYR A 130 7.87 -13.26 -6.94
CA TYR A 130 8.14 -12.62 -8.22
C TYR A 130 9.21 -13.32 -9.04
N ARG A 131 9.11 -13.16 -10.36
CA ARG A 131 10.06 -13.80 -11.29
C ARG A 131 11.43 -13.13 -11.19
N LYS A 132 12.49 -13.94 -11.12
CA LYS A 132 13.86 -13.42 -11.21
C LYS A 132 14.10 -12.73 -12.57
N PRO A 133 15.00 -11.74 -12.62
CA PRO A 133 15.41 -11.14 -13.88
C PRO A 133 16.05 -12.20 -14.79
N SER A 134 15.89 -12.05 -16.11
CA SER A 134 16.56 -12.89 -17.08
C SER A 134 18.10 -12.79 -16.93
N GLY A 135 18.79 -13.90 -16.98
CA GLY A 135 20.24 -13.94 -16.82
C GLY A 135 20.75 -14.12 -15.38
N PHE A 136 19.85 -14.08 -14.39
CA PHE A 136 20.24 -14.34 -13.00
C PHE A 136 20.49 -15.84 -12.75
N LYS A 137 21.67 -16.19 -12.27
CA LYS A 137 22.03 -17.56 -11.86
C LYS A 137 21.83 -17.72 -10.36
N CYS A 138 21.26 -18.86 -9.94
CA CYS A 138 20.94 -19.15 -8.54
C CYS A 138 22.15 -19.12 -7.61
N ASN A 139 23.34 -19.46 -8.15
CA ASN A 139 24.59 -19.52 -7.42
C ASN A 139 25.18 -18.15 -7.06
N ASP A 140 24.65 -17.06 -7.66
CA ASP A 140 25.14 -15.71 -7.44
C ASP A 140 24.48 -15.07 -6.20
N PHE A 141 23.57 -15.78 -5.53
CA PHE A 141 22.82 -15.28 -4.38
C PHE A 141 23.37 -15.86 -3.07
N LYS A 142 24.27 -15.11 -2.42
CA LYS A 142 24.61 -15.38 -1.01
C LYS A 142 23.50 -14.82 -0.12
N GLU A 143 22.81 -15.73 0.61
CA GLU A 143 21.84 -15.36 1.64
C GLU A 143 22.41 -14.25 2.54
N ARG A 144 21.87 -13.06 2.46
CA ARG A 144 22.09 -12.05 3.51
C ARG A 144 21.15 -12.33 4.67
N ARG A 145 21.61 -13.15 5.60
CA ARG A 145 20.98 -13.35 6.91
C ARG A 145 21.20 -12.14 7.81
N LYS A 146 20.58 -11.00 7.53
CA LYS A 146 20.41 -9.92 8.53
C LYS A 146 19.08 -9.24 8.25
N GLY A 147 18.12 -9.42 9.15
CA GLY A 147 16.87 -8.67 9.14
C GLY A 147 15.63 -9.39 8.60
N GLY A 148 15.62 -10.73 8.54
CA GLY A 148 14.39 -11.48 8.23
C GLY A 148 14.01 -11.56 6.75
N LEU A 149 14.92 -11.24 5.84
CA LEU A 149 14.79 -11.44 4.40
C LEU A 149 15.17 -12.88 4.04
N TYR A 150 14.18 -13.69 3.74
CA TYR A 150 14.40 -15.00 3.11
C TYR A 150 14.03 -14.91 1.64
N CYS A 151 15.01 -14.85 0.75
CA CYS A 151 14.81 -15.10 -0.66
C CYS A 151 15.15 -16.56 -0.95
N ILE A 152 14.14 -17.36 -1.22
CA ILE A 152 14.32 -18.73 -1.69
C ILE A 152 14.17 -18.70 -3.21
N VAL A 153 15.27 -18.98 -3.91
CA VAL A 153 15.21 -19.14 -5.36
C VAL A 153 14.79 -20.57 -5.67
N LYS A 154 13.55 -20.78 -6.04
CA LYS A 154 13.04 -22.05 -6.56
C LYS A 154 12.73 -21.90 -8.05
N LYS A 155 13.47 -22.63 -8.88
CA LYS A 155 13.34 -22.61 -10.35
C LYS A 155 13.52 -21.19 -10.92
N ASN A 156 12.50 -20.50 -11.35
CA ASN A 156 12.58 -19.15 -11.95
C ASN A 156 11.86 -18.09 -11.11
N VAL A 157 11.54 -18.41 -9.86
CA VAL A 157 10.79 -17.51 -8.97
C VAL A 157 11.65 -17.21 -7.75
N ILE A 158 11.76 -15.96 -7.38
CA ILE A 158 12.29 -15.51 -6.10
C ILE A 158 11.08 -15.35 -5.19
N GLU A 159 10.94 -16.20 -4.20
CA GLU A 159 9.94 -16.04 -3.16
C GLU A 159 10.48 -15.06 -2.13
N CYS A 160 9.86 -13.89 -2.06
CA CYS A 160 10.20 -12.88 -1.05
C CYS A 160 9.14 -12.94 0.06
N LYS A 161 9.48 -13.54 1.19
CA LYS A 161 8.61 -13.55 2.38
C LYS A 161 8.69 -12.23 3.16
N THR A 162 8.79 -11.13 2.47
CA THR A 162 8.91 -9.82 3.09
C THR A 162 7.56 -9.15 3.17
N ARG A 163 7.32 -8.51 4.30
CA ARG A 163 6.16 -7.67 4.52
C ARG A 163 6.55 -6.23 4.28
N PHE A 164 5.73 -5.49 3.59
CA PHE A 164 5.90 -4.06 3.42
C PHE A 164 4.56 -3.38 3.19
N VAL A 165 4.52 -2.09 3.46
CA VAL A 165 3.39 -1.24 3.11
C VAL A 165 3.73 -0.48 1.84
N PHE A 166 2.85 -0.57 0.85
CA PHE A 166 2.92 0.22 -0.37
C PHE A 166 2.18 1.53 -0.14
N ILE A 167 2.87 2.65 -0.29
CA ILE A 167 2.28 4.00 -0.24
C ILE A 167 2.69 4.74 -1.50
N ALA A 168 1.73 5.09 -2.33
CA ALA A 168 1.97 5.81 -3.57
C ALA A 168 1.05 7.00 -3.71
N ASN A 169 1.48 7.99 -4.49
CA ASN A 169 0.61 9.04 -4.98
C ASN A 169 0.46 8.98 -6.49
N THR A 170 -0.68 9.38 -6.99
CA THR A 170 -0.97 9.49 -8.41
C THR A 170 -1.85 10.69 -8.71
N MET A 171 -1.69 11.23 -9.91
CA MET A 171 -2.55 12.29 -10.46
C MET A 171 -3.68 11.72 -11.32
N MET A 172 -3.68 10.42 -11.57
CA MET A 172 -4.67 9.79 -12.43
C MET A 172 -6.08 9.88 -11.84
N ASP A 173 -7.05 10.09 -12.71
CA ASP A 173 -8.45 9.81 -12.36
C ASP A 173 -8.67 8.29 -12.35
N LEU A 174 -8.57 7.74 -11.17
CA LEU A 174 -8.68 6.30 -10.95
C LEU A 174 -10.07 5.75 -11.32
N LYS A 175 -11.11 6.60 -11.31
CA LYS A 175 -12.49 6.18 -11.65
C LYS A 175 -12.66 5.91 -13.14
N GLN A 176 -11.88 6.56 -14.00
CA GLN A 176 -11.98 6.46 -15.45
C GLN A 176 -11.01 5.46 -16.07
N THR A 177 -10.18 4.81 -15.26
CA THR A 177 -9.20 3.87 -15.80
C THR A 177 -9.85 2.66 -16.47
N LYS A 178 -9.40 2.34 -17.69
CA LYS A 178 -9.77 1.11 -18.41
C LYS A 178 -8.74 0.00 -18.21
N ILE A 179 -7.65 0.26 -17.49
CA ILE A 179 -6.55 -0.69 -17.28
C ILE A 179 -6.96 -1.67 -16.18
N TYR A 180 -7.16 -2.94 -16.55
CA TYR A 180 -7.61 -3.99 -15.63
C TYR A 180 -6.65 -4.19 -14.47
N GLU A 181 -5.36 -4.22 -14.73
CA GLU A 181 -4.32 -4.43 -13.72
C GLU A 181 -4.29 -3.27 -12.70
N LEU A 182 -4.56 -2.04 -13.13
CA LEU A 182 -4.70 -0.90 -12.22
C LEU A 182 -5.97 -1.04 -11.35
N LYS A 183 -7.08 -1.46 -11.93
CA LYS A 183 -8.29 -1.79 -11.16
C LYS A 183 -8.00 -2.86 -10.11
N ALA A 184 -7.27 -3.91 -10.48
CA ALA A 184 -6.86 -4.96 -9.57
C ALA A 184 -5.96 -4.43 -8.43
N LEU A 185 -5.05 -3.49 -8.70
CA LEU A 185 -4.26 -2.82 -7.65
C LEU A 185 -5.15 -1.97 -6.74
N MET A 186 -6.08 -1.21 -7.31
CA MET A 186 -7.01 -0.39 -6.53
C MET A 186 -7.84 -1.21 -5.54
N THR A 187 -8.19 -2.46 -5.88
CA THR A 187 -8.90 -3.35 -4.94
C THR A 187 -8.02 -3.84 -3.79
N ARG A 188 -6.72 -3.60 -3.82
CA ARG A 188 -5.74 -3.98 -2.79
C ARG A 188 -5.24 -2.82 -1.96
N CYS A 189 -5.63 -1.60 -2.32
CA CYS A 189 -5.21 -0.38 -1.66
C CYS A 189 -6.41 0.36 -1.06
N VAL A 190 -6.20 1.03 0.06
CA VAL A 190 -7.12 2.07 0.53
C VAL A 190 -6.89 3.29 -0.34
N LEU A 191 -7.93 3.73 -1.05
CA LEU A 191 -7.87 4.89 -1.93
C LEU A 191 -8.13 6.14 -1.12
N ILE A 192 -7.19 7.08 -1.11
CA ILE A 192 -7.30 8.33 -0.36
C ILE A 192 -7.39 9.51 -1.33
N PRO A 193 -8.57 10.12 -1.51
CA PRO A 193 -8.68 11.35 -2.25
C PRO A 193 -8.08 12.50 -1.44
N PHE A 194 -7.12 13.21 -2.02
CA PHE A 194 -6.45 14.35 -1.38
C PHE A 194 -6.53 15.59 -2.28
N ASN A 195 -7.56 16.39 -2.04
CA ASN A 195 -7.82 17.65 -2.72
C ASN A 195 -8.05 18.75 -1.67
N PRO A 196 -6.98 19.23 -1.00
CA PRO A 196 -7.09 20.16 0.11
C PRO A 196 -7.80 21.45 -0.26
N LEU A 197 -8.47 22.04 0.70
CA LEU A 197 -9.09 23.36 0.58
C LEU A 197 -8.00 24.43 0.47
N ARG A 198 -8.38 25.63 -0.01
CA ARG A 198 -7.43 26.76 -0.15
C ARG A 198 -6.75 27.12 1.19
N SER A 199 -7.48 27.08 2.28
CA SER A 199 -6.93 27.30 3.63
C SER A 199 -5.89 26.28 4.02
N GLU A 200 -6.12 25.01 3.73
CA GLU A 200 -5.18 23.91 3.99
C GLU A 200 -3.92 24.02 3.11
N LEU A 201 -4.08 24.45 1.85
CA LEU A 201 -2.94 24.74 0.97
C LEU A 201 -2.08 25.89 1.52
N ILE A 202 -2.70 26.95 2.03
CA ILE A 202 -1.98 28.06 2.69
C ILE A 202 -1.23 27.56 3.92
N ASP A 203 -1.83 26.69 4.71
CA ASP A 203 -1.17 26.07 5.86
C ASP A 203 0.05 25.24 5.44
N ILE A 204 -0.07 24.47 4.36
CA ILE A 204 1.07 23.71 3.79
C ILE A 204 2.18 24.66 3.32
N LEU A 205 1.83 25.74 2.61
CA LEU A 205 2.80 26.74 2.15
C LEU A 205 3.50 27.46 3.33
N ASN A 206 2.82 27.62 4.44
CA ASN A 206 3.37 28.16 5.69
C ASN A 206 4.17 27.13 6.51
N GLY A 207 4.51 25.96 5.90
CA GLY A 207 5.30 24.93 6.54
C GLY A 207 4.54 24.01 7.50
N LYS A 208 3.20 24.13 7.57
CA LYS A 208 2.40 23.17 8.32
C LYS A 208 2.25 21.89 7.51
N THR A 209 2.80 20.81 8.01
CA THR A 209 2.66 19.50 7.35
C THR A 209 1.23 18.97 7.47
N PRO A 210 0.64 18.47 6.37
CA PRO A 210 -0.64 17.77 6.42
C PRO A 210 -0.55 16.41 7.11
N TYR A 211 0.65 15.90 7.31
CA TYR A 211 0.90 14.61 7.95
C TYR A 211 1.58 14.77 9.31
N LYS A 212 0.96 14.19 10.34
CA LYS A 212 1.51 14.15 11.70
C LYS A 212 1.81 12.71 12.10
N TYR A 213 3.07 12.40 12.25
CA TYR A 213 3.46 11.08 12.73
C TYR A 213 3.06 10.87 14.19
N LYS A 214 2.39 9.75 14.40
CA LYS A 214 2.14 9.21 15.74
C LYS A 214 2.43 7.72 15.71
N LYS A 215 3.43 7.28 16.49
CA LYS A 215 3.72 5.85 16.61
C LYS A 215 2.48 5.12 17.13
N ILE A 216 2.03 4.12 16.36
CA ILE A 216 0.95 3.22 16.77
C ILE A 216 1.56 1.88 17.10
N ILE A 217 1.23 1.36 18.28
CA ILE A 217 1.58 0.00 18.68
C ILE A 217 0.36 -0.88 18.38
N PRO A 218 0.46 -1.82 17.43
CA PRO A 218 -0.67 -2.67 17.06
C PRO A 218 -1.14 -3.52 18.24
N LYS A 219 -2.44 -3.52 18.48
CA LYS A 219 -3.06 -4.34 19.55
C LYS A 219 -3.17 -5.82 19.19
N LYS A 220 -3.02 -6.15 17.90
CA LYS A 220 -3.20 -7.52 17.34
C LYS A 220 -4.54 -8.15 17.74
N ASN A 221 -5.61 -7.36 17.64
CA ASN A 221 -6.95 -7.80 18.02
C ASN A 221 -7.42 -8.97 17.13
N LYS A 222 -7.95 -10.02 17.76
CA LYS A 222 -8.49 -11.18 17.02
C LYS A 222 -9.85 -10.85 16.41
N ILE A 223 -10.07 -11.30 15.19
CA ILE A 223 -11.38 -11.22 14.54
C ILE A 223 -12.23 -12.40 15.04
N THR A 224 -13.06 -12.15 16.03
CA THR A 224 -14.05 -13.13 16.51
C THR A 224 -15.31 -13.12 15.65
N LYS A 225 -16.15 -14.14 15.73
CA LYS A 225 -17.44 -14.20 15.03
C LYS A 225 -18.29 -12.96 15.31
N LYS A 226 -18.38 -12.55 16.58
CA LYS A 226 -19.11 -11.34 17.01
C LYS A 226 -18.57 -10.06 16.38
N VAL A 227 -17.23 -9.95 16.25
CA VAL A 227 -16.60 -8.78 15.59
C VAL A 227 -16.91 -8.81 14.11
N GLN A 228 -16.78 -9.97 13.47
CA GLN A 228 -17.10 -10.14 12.05
C GLN A 228 -18.53 -9.70 11.75
N GLU A 229 -19.51 -10.16 12.52
CA GLU A 229 -20.92 -9.78 12.37
C GLU A 229 -21.13 -8.26 12.51
N LYS A 230 -20.46 -7.62 13.48
CA LYS A 230 -20.52 -6.17 13.65
C LYS A 230 -19.94 -5.41 12.46
N LEU A 231 -18.79 -5.86 11.92
CA LEU A 231 -18.17 -5.25 10.74
C LEU A 231 -19.06 -5.39 9.51
N LEU A 232 -19.69 -6.55 9.31
CA LEU A 232 -20.63 -6.78 8.22
C LEU A 232 -21.85 -5.83 8.31
N LYS A 233 -22.43 -5.67 9.49
CA LYS A 233 -23.53 -4.70 9.72
C LYS A 233 -23.13 -3.26 9.38
N LEU A 234 -21.90 -2.84 9.69
CA LEU A 234 -21.44 -1.51 9.29
C LEU A 234 -21.35 -1.34 7.77
N ILE A 235 -20.92 -2.37 7.05
CA ILE A 235 -20.83 -2.37 5.59
C ILE A 235 -22.23 -2.28 4.98
N GLU A 236 -23.17 -3.09 5.49
CA GLU A 236 -24.57 -3.09 5.05
C GLU A 236 -25.21 -1.70 5.26
N ASN A 237 -25.03 -1.12 6.43
CA ASN A 237 -25.52 0.23 6.75
C ASN A 237 -24.86 1.33 5.90
N GLY A 238 -23.64 1.09 5.44
CA GLY A 238 -22.88 2.03 4.61
C GLY A 238 -23.19 1.95 3.11
N TYR A 239 -24.13 1.10 2.69
CA TYR A 239 -24.53 0.93 1.28
C TYR A 239 -23.35 0.66 0.34
N VAL A 240 -22.40 -0.17 0.75
CA VAL A 240 -21.24 -0.52 -0.04
C VAL A 240 -21.67 -1.37 -1.26
N PRO A 241 -21.27 -0.99 -2.50
CA PRO A 241 -21.55 -1.79 -3.69
C PRO A 241 -20.98 -3.22 -3.58
N ASN A 242 -21.70 -4.20 -4.14
CA ASN A 242 -21.33 -5.63 -4.04
C ASN A 242 -19.90 -5.92 -4.51
N GLU A 243 -19.44 -5.26 -5.57
CA GLU A 243 -18.07 -5.40 -6.09
C GLU A 243 -16.99 -4.93 -5.11
N ASN A 244 -17.33 -4.07 -4.17
CA ASN A 244 -16.41 -3.53 -3.16
C ASN A 244 -16.54 -4.24 -1.79
N TYR A 245 -17.56 -5.06 -1.61
CA TYR A 245 -17.93 -5.61 -0.30
C TYR A 245 -16.78 -6.36 0.39
N LEU A 246 -16.18 -7.34 -0.31
CA LEU A 246 -15.08 -8.14 0.23
C LEU A 246 -13.83 -7.30 0.53
N ARG A 247 -13.56 -6.32 -0.32
CA ARG A 247 -12.45 -5.39 -0.12
C ARG A 247 -12.64 -4.58 1.15
N VAL A 248 -13.79 -3.92 1.29
CA VAL A 248 -14.11 -3.08 2.46
C VAL A 248 -14.08 -3.91 3.73
N PHE A 249 -14.66 -5.11 3.71
CA PHE A 249 -14.59 -6.03 4.84
C PHE A 249 -13.12 -6.34 5.22
N GLY A 250 -12.28 -6.66 4.25
CA GLY A 250 -10.85 -6.89 4.49
C GLY A 250 -10.15 -5.68 5.10
N ASP A 251 -10.43 -4.48 4.60
CA ASP A 251 -9.85 -3.24 5.13
C ASP A 251 -10.32 -2.98 6.57
N LEU A 252 -11.60 -3.11 6.86
CA LEU A 252 -12.11 -2.97 8.23
C LEU A 252 -11.48 -3.98 9.19
N CYS A 253 -11.27 -5.24 8.77
CA CYS A 253 -10.57 -6.24 9.57
C CYS A 253 -9.13 -5.81 9.88
N ARG A 254 -8.40 -5.24 8.90
CA ARG A 254 -7.03 -4.74 9.08
C ARG A 254 -6.99 -3.59 10.09
N PHE A 255 -7.87 -2.61 9.94
CA PHE A 255 -7.95 -1.48 10.87
C PHE A 255 -8.33 -1.95 12.28
N TYR A 256 -9.34 -2.83 12.40
CA TYR A 256 -9.72 -3.41 13.70
C TYR A 256 -8.55 -4.16 14.34
N HIS A 257 -7.82 -4.96 13.57
CA HIS A 257 -6.67 -5.72 14.08
C HIS A 257 -5.63 -4.82 14.74
N VAL A 258 -5.41 -3.62 14.20
CA VAL A 258 -4.40 -2.67 14.71
C VAL A 258 -4.90 -1.86 15.89
N VAL A 259 -6.07 -1.22 15.77
CA VAL A 259 -6.54 -0.21 16.74
C VAL A 259 -7.72 -0.66 17.59
N GLY A 260 -8.35 -1.80 17.28
CA GLY A 260 -9.60 -2.25 17.89
C GLY A 260 -10.81 -1.56 17.29
N TRP A 261 -11.91 -1.52 18.04
CA TRP A 261 -13.15 -0.91 17.58
C TRP A 261 -13.04 0.62 17.51
N ASP A 262 -13.23 1.17 16.32
CA ASP A 262 -13.23 2.61 16.05
C ASP A 262 -14.26 2.90 14.94
N GLU A 263 -15.50 3.12 15.33
CA GLU A 263 -16.63 3.28 14.42
C GLU A 263 -16.45 4.48 13.47
N ARG A 264 -15.93 5.61 13.98
CA ARG A 264 -15.65 6.80 13.17
C ARG A 264 -14.64 6.51 12.06
N LEU A 265 -13.56 5.78 12.39
CA LEU A 265 -12.57 5.37 11.41
C LEU A 265 -13.18 4.41 10.38
N PHE A 266 -13.97 3.43 10.82
CA PHE A 266 -14.59 2.45 9.93
C PHE A 266 -15.60 3.10 8.98
N THR A 267 -16.45 4.00 9.47
CA THR A 267 -17.38 4.78 8.63
C THR A 267 -16.61 5.61 7.60
N THR A 268 -15.49 6.21 7.99
CA THR A 268 -14.62 6.94 7.05
C THR A 268 -14.04 6.00 5.99
N VAL A 269 -13.49 4.85 6.36
CA VAL A 269 -12.95 3.87 5.41
C VAL A 269 -14.04 3.39 4.43
N ILE A 270 -15.25 3.13 4.92
CA ILE A 270 -16.40 2.78 4.06
C ILE A 270 -16.66 3.91 3.06
N SER A 271 -16.74 5.17 3.51
CA SER A 271 -17.01 6.30 2.63
C SER A 271 -15.92 6.57 1.58
N LEU A 272 -14.68 6.15 1.83
CA LEU A 272 -13.60 6.22 0.85
C LEU A 272 -13.75 5.17 -0.26
N CYS A 273 -14.50 4.11 -0.01
CA CYS A 273 -14.68 2.98 -0.91
C CYS A 273 -16.00 3.03 -1.71
N THR A 274 -16.93 3.87 -1.31
CA THR A 274 -18.18 4.20 -2.03
C THR A 274 -18.03 5.46 -2.87
#